data_66248dcddf8842947565b90eac740a0f
#
_entry.id   66248dcddf8842947565b90eac740a0f
#
_cell.length_a   1.000
_cell.length_b   1.000
_cell.length_c   1.000
_cell.angle_alpha   90.00
_cell.angle_beta   90.00
_cell.angle_gamma   90.00
#
_symmetry.space_group_name_H-M   'P 1'
#
loop_
_entity.id
_entity.type
_entity.pdbx_description
1 polymer ?
#
loop_
_entity_poly.entity_id
_entity_poly.type
_entity_poly.pdbx_seq_one_letter_code
_entity_poly.pdbx_strand_id
1 'polypeptide(L)'
;YYIQNQPEISDQEYDKLFAELKSLEAQHPEVVTPDSPTQRVAGRPLGEFATIRHAIPMLSVDNTYSDEELKAFDERVRKQLGTSDYEYVVEHKIDGLAVSLRYVNGVLVSGATRGDGAVGDDVTANIRTIRAVPLRLTDGESVPEVLEVRGEVFMPTKAFVALNKARAQAGEAAFANPRNAAAGSLKL
;
A
#
# COMPACT_ATOMS: atom_id res chain seq x y z
N TYR A 1 -2.99 -14.78 7.19
CA TYR A 1 -2.10 -14.42 8.30
C TYR A 1 -1.88 -12.91 8.34
N TYR A 2 -1.15 -12.34 7.37
CA TYR A 2 -0.72 -10.94 7.40
C TYR A 2 -1.83 -9.92 7.07
N ILE A 3 -2.86 -10.31 6.34
CA ILE A 3 -3.93 -9.40 5.89
C ILE A 3 -5.02 -9.27 6.95
N GLN A 4 -5.45 -10.39 7.54
CA GLN A 4 -6.55 -10.42 8.51
C GLN A 4 -6.09 -10.35 9.97
N ASN A 5 -4.77 -10.43 10.22
CA ASN A 5 -4.17 -10.54 11.55
C ASN A 5 -4.80 -11.65 12.43
N GLN A 6 -5.30 -12.68 11.79
CA GLN A 6 -5.88 -13.89 12.41
C GLN A 6 -5.14 -15.11 11.84
N PRO A 7 -4.06 -15.57 12.48
CA PRO A 7 -3.31 -16.73 12.02
C PRO A 7 -4.14 -18.00 12.20
N GLU A 8 -4.38 -18.74 11.13
CA GLU A 8 -5.03 -20.05 11.14
C GLU A 8 -4.01 -21.18 11.37
N ILE A 9 -2.73 -20.91 11.08
CA ILE A 9 -1.61 -21.83 11.23
C ILE A 9 -0.46 -21.14 11.99
N SER A 10 0.43 -21.93 12.58
CA SER A 10 1.65 -21.41 13.24
C SER A 10 2.66 -20.86 12.20
N ASP A 11 3.56 -19.99 12.65
CA ASP A 11 4.66 -19.46 11.81
C ASP A 11 5.52 -20.61 11.24
N GLN A 12 5.76 -21.64 12.03
CA GLN A 12 6.55 -22.79 11.59
C GLN A 12 5.85 -23.59 10.49
N GLU A 13 4.54 -23.73 10.55
CA GLU A 13 3.75 -24.39 9.50
C GLU A 13 3.70 -23.54 8.24
N TYR A 14 3.53 -22.23 8.39
CA TYR A 14 3.61 -21.30 7.27
C TYR A 14 4.95 -21.39 6.55
N ASP A 15 6.07 -21.37 7.28
CA ASP A 15 7.42 -21.44 6.71
C ASP A 15 7.65 -22.78 5.97
N LYS A 16 7.11 -23.89 6.47
CA LYS A 16 7.17 -25.19 5.79
C LYS A 16 6.40 -25.17 4.47
N LEU A 17 5.15 -24.69 4.50
CA LEU A 17 4.32 -24.60 3.28
C LEU A 17 4.93 -23.66 2.26
N PHE A 18 5.51 -22.54 2.71
CA PHE A 18 6.19 -21.59 1.82
C PHE A 18 7.44 -22.20 1.18
N ALA A 19 8.25 -22.96 1.93
CA ALA A 19 9.41 -23.66 1.41
C ALA A 19 9.01 -24.77 0.42
N GLU A 20 7.94 -25.51 0.69
CA GLU A 20 7.39 -26.52 -0.21
C GLU A 20 6.89 -25.88 -1.52
N LEU A 21 6.11 -24.82 -1.44
CA LEU A 21 5.64 -24.07 -2.60
C LEU A 21 6.81 -23.60 -3.47
N LYS A 22 7.83 -23.00 -2.86
CA LYS A 22 9.04 -22.57 -3.57
C LYS A 22 9.77 -23.72 -4.28
N SER A 23 9.81 -24.88 -3.65
CA SER A 23 10.40 -26.09 -4.25
C SER A 23 9.59 -26.61 -5.43
N LEU A 24 8.26 -26.63 -5.30
CA LEU A 24 7.35 -27.04 -6.38
C LEU A 24 7.44 -26.10 -7.58
N GLU A 25 7.42 -24.81 -7.36
CA GLU A 25 7.57 -23.80 -8.41
C GLU A 25 8.94 -23.87 -9.13
N ALA A 26 10.00 -24.25 -8.40
CA ALA A 26 11.30 -24.47 -9.01
C ALA A 26 11.35 -25.71 -9.91
N GLN A 27 10.57 -26.76 -9.58
CA GLN A 27 10.44 -28.00 -10.36
C GLN A 27 9.46 -27.85 -11.53
N HIS A 28 8.48 -26.97 -11.37
CA HIS A 28 7.35 -26.75 -12.28
C HIS A 28 7.17 -25.26 -12.57
N PRO A 29 8.08 -24.63 -13.35
CA PRO A 29 7.98 -23.18 -13.63
C PRO A 29 6.66 -22.77 -14.31
N GLU A 30 5.98 -23.69 -14.97
CA GLU A 30 4.70 -23.48 -15.64
C GLU A 30 3.53 -23.24 -14.67
N VAL A 31 3.67 -23.61 -13.39
CA VAL A 31 2.61 -23.36 -12.38
C VAL A 31 2.77 -22.04 -11.65
N VAL A 32 3.86 -21.31 -11.88
CA VAL A 32 4.12 -20.01 -11.25
C VAL A 32 3.10 -18.98 -11.73
N THR A 33 2.35 -18.41 -10.79
CA THR A 33 1.38 -17.35 -11.10
C THR A 33 1.86 -16.00 -10.55
N PRO A 34 1.45 -14.87 -11.17
CA PRO A 34 1.85 -13.52 -10.72
C PRO A 34 1.41 -13.18 -9.28
N ASP A 35 0.42 -13.89 -8.76
CA ASP A 35 -0.13 -13.73 -7.43
C ASP A 35 0.40 -14.76 -6.42
N SER A 36 1.34 -15.61 -6.82
CA SER A 36 2.01 -16.53 -5.89
C SER A 36 2.69 -15.76 -4.76
N PRO A 37 2.60 -16.23 -3.49
CA PRO A 37 3.35 -15.67 -2.37
C PRO A 37 4.85 -15.60 -2.61
N THR A 38 5.42 -16.49 -3.42
CA THR A 38 6.85 -16.52 -3.77
C THR A 38 7.27 -15.34 -4.65
N GLN A 39 6.31 -14.71 -5.38
CA GLN A 39 6.54 -13.54 -6.23
C GLN A 39 6.59 -12.22 -5.43
N ARG A 40 6.49 -12.27 -4.10
CA ARG A 40 6.63 -11.11 -3.22
C ARG A 40 8.08 -10.67 -3.01
N VAL A 41 9.04 -11.46 -3.42
CA VAL A 41 10.47 -11.12 -3.24
C VAL A 41 10.84 -10.08 -4.29
N ALA A 42 11.21 -8.88 -3.84
CA ALA A 42 11.79 -7.86 -4.70
C ALA A 42 13.11 -8.36 -5.30
N GLY A 43 13.25 -8.18 -6.60
CA GLY A 43 14.52 -8.42 -7.32
C GLY A 43 15.59 -7.38 -6.96
N ARG A 44 16.55 -7.18 -7.88
CA ARG A 44 17.60 -6.15 -7.72
C ARG A 44 16.97 -4.75 -7.60
N PRO A 45 17.61 -3.81 -6.87
CA PRO A 45 17.19 -2.42 -6.82
C PRO A 45 17.00 -1.86 -8.24
N LEU A 46 15.88 -1.20 -8.50
CA LEU A 46 15.58 -0.55 -9.76
C LEU A 46 16.34 0.78 -9.79
N GLY A 47 17.15 1.02 -10.84
CA GLY A 47 17.93 2.25 -10.97
C GLY A 47 17.05 3.50 -11.24
N GLU A 48 15.98 3.33 -12.01
CA GLU A 48 14.98 4.35 -12.28
C GLU A 48 13.60 3.69 -12.30
N PHE A 49 12.61 4.36 -11.70
CA PHE A 49 11.22 3.91 -11.75
C PHE A 49 10.58 4.33 -13.07
N ALA A 50 9.91 3.39 -13.73
CA ALA A 50 8.96 3.75 -14.77
C ALA A 50 7.82 4.59 -14.18
N THR A 51 7.08 5.29 -15.03
CA THR A 51 5.95 6.10 -14.58
C THR A 51 4.63 5.48 -15.00
N ILE A 52 3.61 5.63 -14.15
CA ILE A 52 2.23 5.21 -14.42
C ILE A 52 1.34 6.44 -14.39
N ARG A 53 0.54 6.62 -15.45
CA ARG A 53 -0.53 7.62 -15.48
C ARG A 53 -1.75 7.09 -14.72
N HIS A 54 -2.24 7.87 -13.77
CA HIS A 54 -3.46 7.53 -13.04
C HIS A 54 -4.69 7.62 -13.94
N ALA A 55 -5.56 6.60 -13.90
CA ALA A 55 -6.82 6.62 -14.64
C ALA A 55 -7.76 7.72 -14.10
N ILE A 56 -7.73 7.93 -12.79
CA ILE A 56 -8.41 9.03 -12.10
C ILE A 56 -7.35 9.79 -11.32
N PRO A 57 -7.25 11.14 -11.44
CA PRO A 57 -6.25 11.92 -10.73
C PRO A 57 -6.28 11.69 -9.21
N MET A 58 -5.12 11.62 -8.57
CA MET A 58 -4.97 11.55 -7.11
C MET A 58 -4.93 12.96 -6.55
N LEU A 59 -6.07 13.45 -6.10
CA LEU A 59 -6.22 14.78 -5.54
C LEU A 59 -5.65 14.86 -4.11
N SER A 60 -5.28 16.06 -3.69
CA SER A 60 -4.99 16.37 -2.29
C SER A 60 -6.29 16.70 -1.56
N VAL A 61 -6.34 16.43 -0.27
CA VAL A 61 -7.43 16.89 0.61
C VAL A 61 -7.03 18.22 1.25
N ASP A 62 -8.02 19.12 1.41
CA ASP A 62 -7.84 20.34 2.16
C ASP A 62 -7.71 20.08 3.66
N ASN A 63 -7.11 21.03 4.37
CA ASN A 63 -6.99 21.01 5.82
C ASN A 63 -7.95 22.01 6.43
N THR A 64 -8.41 21.73 7.65
CA THR A 64 -9.08 22.66 8.55
C THR A 64 -8.32 22.70 9.87
N TYR A 65 -8.13 23.90 10.42
CA TYR A 65 -7.32 24.12 11.62
C TYR A 65 -8.12 24.79 12.74
N SER A 66 -9.39 25.16 12.49
CA SER A 66 -10.24 25.76 13.48
C SER A 66 -11.68 25.24 13.41
N ASP A 67 -12.43 25.47 14.48
CA ASP A 67 -13.85 25.14 14.53
C ASP A 67 -14.68 25.91 13.51
N GLU A 68 -14.28 27.15 13.19
CA GLU A 68 -14.93 27.99 12.19
C GLU A 68 -14.75 27.39 10.78
N GLU A 69 -13.54 26.94 10.47
CA GLU A 69 -13.24 26.29 9.17
C GLU A 69 -13.98 24.97 9.04
N LEU A 70 -14.09 24.19 10.13
CA LEU A 70 -14.86 22.94 10.14
C LEU A 70 -16.36 23.20 9.90
N LYS A 71 -16.94 24.24 10.54
CA LYS A 71 -18.32 24.64 10.29
C LYS A 71 -18.53 25.10 8.85
N ALA A 72 -17.59 25.89 8.31
CA ALA A 72 -17.64 26.31 6.91
C ALA A 72 -17.55 25.12 5.94
N PHE A 73 -16.79 24.08 6.28
CA PHE A 73 -16.76 22.84 5.52
C PHE A 73 -18.14 22.13 5.54
N ASP A 74 -18.75 21.97 6.72
CA ASP A 74 -20.10 21.38 6.85
C ASP A 74 -21.15 22.16 6.06
N GLU A 75 -21.13 23.51 6.11
CA GLU A 75 -22.02 24.34 5.33
C GLU A 75 -21.86 24.14 3.81
N ARG A 76 -20.61 24.00 3.32
CA ARG A 76 -20.36 23.68 1.91
C ARG A 76 -20.95 22.32 1.52
N VAL A 77 -20.74 21.29 2.35
CA VAL A 77 -21.30 19.94 2.13
C VAL A 77 -22.83 20.01 2.07
N ARG A 78 -23.46 20.64 3.05
CA ARG A 78 -24.91 20.83 3.11
C ARG A 78 -25.47 21.53 1.87
N LYS A 79 -24.79 22.60 1.43
CA LYS A 79 -25.18 23.35 0.25
C LYS A 79 -25.05 22.50 -1.04
N GLN A 80 -23.98 21.71 -1.16
CA GLN A 80 -23.78 20.87 -2.33
C GLN A 80 -24.74 19.69 -2.40
N LEU A 81 -25.06 19.07 -1.26
CA LEU A 81 -26.00 17.96 -1.18
C LEU A 81 -27.48 18.41 -1.25
N GLY A 82 -27.76 19.67 -0.90
CA GLY A 82 -29.14 20.18 -0.80
C GLY A 82 -29.95 19.60 0.36
N THR A 83 -29.30 18.93 1.31
CA THR A 83 -29.91 18.30 2.48
C THR A 83 -29.00 18.42 3.69
N SER A 84 -29.57 18.29 4.88
CA SER A 84 -28.85 18.14 6.16
C SER A 84 -28.87 16.69 6.68
N ASP A 85 -29.46 15.77 5.91
CA ASP A 85 -29.53 14.35 6.25
C ASP A 85 -28.33 13.61 5.64
N TYR A 86 -27.21 13.64 6.35
CA TYR A 86 -25.97 12.93 6.03
C TYR A 86 -25.15 12.68 7.31
N GLU A 87 -24.27 11.72 7.23
CA GLU A 87 -23.37 11.33 8.31
C GLU A 87 -21.92 11.55 7.90
N TYR A 88 -21.04 11.75 8.89
CA TYR A 88 -19.59 11.80 8.72
C TYR A 88 -18.94 10.54 9.26
N VAL A 89 -17.98 10.02 8.51
CA VAL A 89 -17.03 9.01 8.99
C VAL A 89 -15.75 9.75 9.39
N VAL A 90 -15.27 9.50 10.61
CA VAL A 90 -14.03 10.10 11.12
C VAL A 90 -12.94 9.03 11.15
N GLU A 91 -11.83 9.29 10.47
CA GLU A 91 -10.70 8.37 10.35
C GLU A 91 -9.39 9.07 10.70
N HIS A 92 -8.38 8.29 11.12
CA HIS A 92 -7.04 8.82 11.26
C HIS A 92 -6.45 9.18 9.90
N LYS A 93 -5.96 10.41 9.76
CA LYS A 93 -5.14 10.80 8.63
C LYS A 93 -3.72 10.28 8.84
N ILE A 94 -3.47 9.08 8.36
CA ILE A 94 -2.15 8.44 8.46
C ILE A 94 -1.12 9.26 7.65
N ASP A 95 0.07 9.45 8.24
CA ASP A 95 1.17 10.14 7.59
C ASP A 95 2.17 9.14 6.98
N GLY A 96 2.24 9.11 5.67
CA GLY A 96 3.04 8.16 4.90
C GLY A 96 3.21 8.58 3.44
N LEU A 97 3.18 7.63 2.54
CA LEU A 97 3.25 7.83 1.09
C LEU A 97 1.98 7.32 0.43
N ALA A 98 1.24 8.22 -0.22
CA ALA A 98 0.02 7.87 -0.94
C ALA A 98 0.32 6.99 -2.15
N VAL A 99 -0.46 5.92 -2.31
CA VAL A 99 -0.34 4.97 -3.42
C VAL A 99 -1.71 4.65 -4.01
N SER A 100 -1.71 4.33 -5.29
CA SER A 100 -2.84 3.72 -6.01
C SER A 100 -2.48 2.29 -6.36
N LEU A 101 -3.34 1.34 -6.00
CA LEU A 101 -3.22 -0.08 -6.32
C LEU A 101 -4.29 -0.44 -7.34
N ARG A 102 -3.90 -1.08 -8.43
CA ARG A 102 -4.82 -1.53 -9.46
C ARG A 102 -4.89 -3.05 -9.49
N TYR A 103 -6.11 -3.56 -9.38
CA TYR A 103 -6.43 -4.97 -9.55
C TYR A 103 -7.22 -5.16 -10.83
N VAL A 104 -6.91 -6.24 -11.56
CA VAL A 104 -7.67 -6.68 -12.73
C VAL A 104 -8.05 -8.13 -12.51
N ASN A 105 -9.33 -8.44 -12.62
CA ASN A 105 -9.88 -9.77 -12.32
C ASN A 105 -9.39 -10.30 -10.95
N GLY A 106 -9.34 -9.41 -9.95
CA GLY A 106 -8.90 -9.70 -8.60
C GLY A 106 -7.39 -9.80 -8.40
N VAL A 107 -6.55 -9.73 -9.43
CA VAL A 107 -5.08 -9.84 -9.30
C VAL A 107 -4.46 -8.44 -9.28
N LEU A 108 -3.51 -8.20 -8.36
CA LEU A 108 -2.72 -6.95 -8.31
C LEU A 108 -1.82 -6.86 -9.54
N VAL A 109 -2.12 -5.91 -10.43
CA VAL A 109 -1.36 -5.69 -11.66
C VAL A 109 -0.41 -4.51 -11.58
N SER A 110 -0.76 -3.45 -10.81
CA SER A 110 0.14 -2.31 -10.63
C SER A 110 -0.06 -1.59 -9.30
N GLY A 111 1.01 -0.96 -8.83
CA GLY A 111 1.02 -0.02 -7.71
C GLY A 111 1.84 1.21 -8.07
N ALA A 112 1.25 2.39 -7.92
CA ALA A 112 1.89 3.65 -8.26
C ALA A 112 1.89 4.64 -7.09
N THR A 113 2.94 5.44 -6.94
CA THR A 113 2.93 6.60 -6.03
C THR A 113 1.99 7.67 -6.58
N ARG A 114 1.57 8.62 -5.71
CA ARG A 114 0.75 9.75 -6.16
C ARG A 114 1.45 10.59 -7.23
N GLY A 115 2.76 10.80 -7.10
CA GLY A 115 3.51 11.74 -7.94
C GLY A 115 2.93 13.15 -7.88
N ASP A 116 2.70 13.74 -9.04
CA ASP A 116 2.06 15.06 -9.19
C ASP A 116 0.52 15.00 -9.16
N GLY A 117 -0.04 13.79 -8.99
CA GLY A 117 -1.47 13.52 -9.01
C GLY A 117 -1.99 13.02 -10.36
N ALA A 118 -1.32 13.28 -11.46
CA ALA A 118 -1.64 12.76 -12.79
C ALA A 118 -0.74 11.58 -13.16
N VAL A 119 0.52 11.62 -12.75
CA VAL A 119 1.54 10.59 -13.03
C VAL A 119 2.32 10.29 -11.75
N GLY A 120 2.52 9.03 -11.44
CA GLY A 120 3.32 8.55 -10.31
C GLY A 120 4.38 7.54 -10.73
N ASP A 121 5.31 7.24 -9.82
CA ASP A 121 6.32 6.20 -10.05
C ASP A 121 5.68 4.81 -9.94
N ASP A 122 6.05 3.91 -10.84
CA ASP A 122 5.69 2.49 -10.75
C ASP A 122 6.49 1.81 -9.63
N VAL A 123 5.81 1.53 -8.54
CA VAL A 123 6.37 0.84 -7.37
C VAL A 123 5.77 -0.55 -7.19
N THR A 124 5.24 -1.15 -8.26
CA THR A 124 4.53 -2.44 -8.22
C THR A 124 5.36 -3.54 -7.56
N ALA A 125 6.63 -3.67 -7.93
CA ALA A 125 7.52 -4.67 -7.36
C ALA A 125 7.69 -4.49 -5.84
N ASN A 126 7.85 -3.25 -5.40
CA ASN A 126 8.02 -2.89 -3.98
C ASN A 126 6.72 -3.09 -3.20
N ILE A 127 5.57 -2.68 -3.76
CA ILE A 127 4.24 -2.92 -3.17
C ILE A 127 3.99 -4.42 -2.93
N ARG A 128 4.40 -5.28 -3.84
CA ARG A 128 4.27 -6.74 -3.68
C ARG A 128 5.02 -7.28 -2.47
N THR A 129 6.05 -6.59 -1.97
CA THR A 129 6.75 -6.98 -0.75
C THR A 129 5.98 -6.67 0.53
N ILE A 130 4.99 -5.77 0.47
CA ILE A 130 4.17 -5.40 1.61
C ILE A 130 3.16 -6.51 1.89
N ARG A 131 3.38 -7.27 2.96
CA ARG A 131 2.56 -8.46 3.29
C ARG A 131 1.08 -8.15 3.53
N ALA A 132 0.76 -6.94 3.99
CA ALA A 132 -0.61 -6.48 4.19
C ALA A 132 -1.35 -6.19 2.88
N VAL A 133 -0.66 -6.06 1.74
CA VAL A 133 -1.28 -5.88 0.43
C VAL A 133 -1.58 -7.25 -0.18
N PRO A 134 -2.84 -7.60 -0.44
CA PRO A 134 -3.18 -8.87 -1.09
C PRO A 134 -2.70 -8.84 -2.55
N LEU A 135 -2.04 -9.92 -3.00
CA LEU A 135 -1.70 -10.10 -4.42
C LEU A 135 -2.93 -10.52 -5.23
N ARG A 136 -3.89 -11.15 -4.55
CA ARG A 136 -5.21 -11.50 -5.09
C ARG A 136 -6.28 -11.12 -4.08
N LEU A 137 -7.37 -10.52 -4.54
CA LEU A 137 -8.56 -10.28 -3.75
C LEU A 137 -9.25 -11.63 -3.49
N THR A 138 -9.79 -11.81 -2.29
CA THR A 138 -10.57 -13.00 -1.96
C THR A 138 -11.86 -13.01 -2.77
N ASP A 139 -12.20 -14.17 -3.31
CA ASP A 139 -13.42 -14.38 -4.09
C ASP A 139 -14.65 -14.13 -3.20
N GLY A 140 -15.23 -12.95 -3.33
CA GLY A 140 -16.55 -12.58 -2.83
C GLY A 140 -17.55 -12.59 -3.97
N GLU A 141 -18.83 -12.40 -3.68
CA GLU A 141 -19.93 -12.50 -4.65
C GLU A 141 -19.80 -11.57 -5.88
N SER A 142 -18.90 -10.59 -5.88
CA SER A 142 -18.53 -9.83 -7.08
C SER A 142 -17.17 -9.14 -6.94
N VAL A 143 -16.11 -9.77 -7.39
CA VAL A 143 -14.85 -9.07 -7.65
C VAL A 143 -15.00 -8.28 -8.95
N PRO A 144 -14.88 -6.95 -8.95
CA PRO A 144 -15.00 -6.17 -10.18
C PRO A 144 -13.87 -6.50 -11.14
N GLU A 145 -14.14 -6.41 -12.46
CA GLU A 145 -13.13 -6.63 -13.50
C GLU A 145 -11.91 -5.73 -13.29
N VAL A 146 -12.15 -4.47 -12.93
CA VAL A 146 -11.11 -3.50 -12.57
C VAL A 146 -11.46 -2.84 -11.25
N LEU A 147 -10.53 -2.89 -10.29
CA LEU A 147 -10.62 -2.17 -9.02
C LEU A 147 -9.37 -1.30 -8.84
N GLU A 148 -9.57 -0.02 -8.55
CA GLU A 148 -8.51 0.87 -8.08
C GLU A 148 -8.72 1.18 -6.61
N VAL A 149 -7.71 0.89 -5.78
CA VAL A 149 -7.73 1.14 -4.33
C VAL A 149 -6.64 2.17 -4.02
N ARG A 150 -7.00 3.24 -3.33
CA ARG A 150 -6.07 4.25 -2.84
C ARG A 150 -5.82 4.07 -1.37
N GLY A 151 -4.59 4.23 -0.97
CA GLY A 151 -4.19 4.05 0.42
C GLY A 151 -2.90 4.78 0.75
N GLU A 152 -2.43 4.55 1.96
CA GLU A 152 -1.22 5.16 2.48
C GLU A 152 -0.24 4.07 2.94
N VAL A 153 0.97 4.06 2.36
CA VAL A 153 2.08 3.25 2.86
C VAL A 153 2.76 4.03 3.97
N PHE A 154 2.75 3.48 5.17
CA PHE A 154 3.31 4.14 6.35
C PHE A 154 4.23 3.22 7.13
N MET A 155 5.08 3.79 7.97
CA MET A 155 5.97 3.06 8.86
C MET A 155 5.53 3.26 10.31
N PRO A 156 5.16 2.20 11.05
CA PRO A 156 4.88 2.31 12.48
C PRO A 156 6.06 2.87 13.26
N THR A 157 5.81 3.67 14.29
CA THR A 157 6.86 4.34 15.10
C THR A 157 7.90 3.35 15.65
N LYS A 158 7.45 2.17 16.12
CA LYS A 158 8.38 1.13 16.61
C LYS A 158 9.33 0.63 15.54
N ALA A 159 8.82 0.41 14.31
CA ALA A 159 9.63 -0.03 13.18
C ALA A 159 10.61 1.08 12.75
N PHE A 160 10.18 2.33 12.72
CA PHE A 160 11.01 3.49 12.42
C PHE A 160 12.20 3.61 13.38
N VAL A 161 11.95 3.48 14.70
CA VAL A 161 13.02 3.53 15.72
C VAL A 161 14.02 2.39 15.53
N ALA A 162 13.52 1.17 15.28
CA ALA A 162 14.37 0.00 15.04
C ALA A 162 15.21 0.16 13.75
N LEU A 163 14.61 0.66 12.67
CA LEU A 163 15.30 0.92 11.41
C LEU A 163 16.42 1.94 11.58
N ASN A 164 16.15 3.08 12.22
CA ASN A 164 17.16 4.12 12.44
C ASN A 164 18.30 3.64 13.34
N LYS A 165 18.02 2.78 14.34
CA LYS A 165 19.06 2.16 15.15
C LYS A 165 19.96 1.25 14.31
N ALA A 166 19.39 0.42 13.43
CA ALA A 166 20.16 -0.44 12.54
C ALA A 166 21.02 0.36 11.55
N ARG A 167 20.45 1.44 10.96
CA ARG A 167 21.18 2.34 10.06
C ARG A 167 22.36 3.02 10.77
N ALA A 168 22.16 3.52 11.97
CA ALA A 168 23.25 4.10 12.77
C ALA A 168 24.38 3.10 13.05
N GLN A 169 24.04 1.82 13.33
CA GLN A 169 25.03 0.74 13.51
C GLN A 169 25.79 0.43 12.22
N ALA A 170 25.17 0.59 11.07
CA ALA A 170 25.78 0.42 9.74
C ALA A 170 26.55 1.67 9.27
N GLY A 171 26.57 2.76 10.04
CA GLY A 171 27.20 4.02 9.65
C GLY A 171 26.42 4.83 8.63
N GLU A 172 25.13 4.52 8.45
CA GLU A 172 24.22 5.18 7.52
C GLU A 172 23.46 6.33 8.18
N ALA A 173 23.08 7.34 7.39
CA ALA A 173 22.26 8.44 7.87
C ALA A 173 20.86 7.97 8.30
N ALA A 174 20.39 8.45 9.46
CA ALA A 174 19.04 8.18 9.92
C ALA A 174 17.99 8.91 9.07
N PHE A 175 16.81 8.32 8.93
CA PHE A 175 15.65 9.01 8.36
C PHE A 175 15.12 10.06 9.35
N ALA A 176 14.71 11.21 8.84
CA ALA A 176 14.24 12.33 9.64
C ALA A 176 12.90 12.04 10.35
N ASN A 177 12.01 11.28 9.70
CA ASN A 177 10.69 10.95 10.21
C ASN A 177 10.15 9.64 9.60
N PRO A 178 9.07 9.06 10.15
CA PRO A 178 8.48 7.82 9.66
C PRO A 178 8.00 7.90 8.20
N ARG A 179 7.50 9.06 7.74
CA ARG A 179 7.07 9.27 6.36
C ARG A 179 8.23 9.15 5.38
N ASN A 180 9.36 9.82 5.68
CA ASN A 180 10.57 9.73 4.86
C ASN A 180 11.15 8.31 4.87
N ALA A 181 11.06 7.61 6.00
CA ALA A 181 11.47 6.22 6.10
C ALA A 181 10.58 5.29 5.24
N ALA A 182 9.27 5.48 5.27
CA ALA A 182 8.33 4.73 4.43
C ALA A 182 8.61 5.00 2.93
N ALA A 183 8.74 6.27 2.54
CA ALA A 183 9.02 6.66 1.16
C ALA A 183 10.38 6.13 0.67
N GLY A 184 11.42 6.26 1.48
CA GLY A 184 12.75 5.72 1.18
C GLY A 184 12.75 4.20 1.06
N SER A 185 12.08 3.48 1.97
CA SER A 185 12.00 2.02 1.93
C SER A 185 11.17 1.51 0.75
N LEU A 186 10.14 2.25 0.32
CA LEU A 186 9.33 1.86 -0.83
C LEU A 186 10.04 2.11 -2.16
N LYS A 187 11.04 2.98 -2.20
CA LYS A 187 11.79 3.35 -3.42
C LYS A 187 13.20 2.75 -3.47
N LEU A 188 13.51 1.82 -2.59
CA LEU A 188 14.77 1.02 -2.60
C LEU A 188 14.59 -0.27 -3.45
#